data_aedda9c919d45a3a4c2d785200a46185
#
_entry.id   aedda9c919d45a3a4c2d785200a46185
#
_cell.length_a   1.000
_cell.length_b   1.000
_cell.length_c   1.000
_cell.angle_alpha   90.00
_cell.angle_beta   90.00
_cell.angle_gamma   90.00
#
_symmetry.space_group_name_H-M   'P 1'
#
loop_
_entity.id
_entity.type
_entity.pdbx_description
1 polymer ?
#
loop_
_entity_poly.entity_id
_entity_poly.type
_entity_poly.pdbx_seq_one_letter_code
_entity_poly.pdbx_strand_id
1 'polypeptide(L)'
;MPKTKFQDIIFTIMMVLVMVYAMVVYNISLDMGKLTNQVFLMAFAELPIMGIVGFILEMFIAGPLSKKLAFRIVNPAEDKLIFVILAISAFTVCLMCPMMSLVATILFKGGLHPELLSSWLQTTALNFPMALCWQIFCAGPLVRCIFRVLFPEKETAREKAAEAA
;
A
#
# COMPACT_ATOMS: atom_id res chain seq x y z
N MET A 1 16.28 2.24 -0.85
CA MET A 1 15.38 1.46 -1.74
C MET A 1 15.85 0.01 -1.78
N PRO A 2 14.97 -1.00 -1.90
CA PRO A 2 15.38 -2.40 -1.98
C PRO A 2 16.29 -2.62 -3.19
N LYS A 3 17.42 -3.28 -2.96
CA LYS A 3 18.46 -3.56 -4.00
C LYS A 3 18.37 -5.00 -4.52
N THR A 4 17.71 -5.89 -3.79
CA THR A 4 17.54 -7.30 -4.15
C THR A 4 16.06 -7.65 -4.24
N LYS A 5 15.74 -8.69 -5.05
CA LYS A 5 14.35 -9.19 -5.16
C LYS A 5 13.77 -9.61 -3.79
N PHE A 6 14.60 -10.15 -2.92
CA PHE A 6 14.19 -10.52 -1.56
C PHE A 6 13.83 -9.30 -0.70
N GLN A 7 14.63 -8.23 -0.78
CA GLN A 7 14.33 -6.97 -0.09
C GLN A 7 13.07 -6.30 -0.64
N ASP A 8 12.82 -6.40 -1.95
CA ASP A 8 11.61 -5.87 -2.59
C ASP A 8 10.36 -6.62 -2.10
N ILE A 9 10.44 -7.95 -1.97
CA ILE A 9 9.36 -8.77 -1.41
C ILE A 9 9.07 -8.39 0.04
N ILE A 10 10.08 -8.28 0.90
CA ILE A 10 9.89 -7.90 2.31
C ILE A 10 9.31 -6.49 2.41
N PHE A 11 9.82 -5.55 1.62
CA PHE A 11 9.28 -4.18 1.58
C PHE A 11 7.81 -4.18 1.15
N THR A 12 7.46 -4.95 0.13
CA THR A 12 6.07 -5.10 -0.35
C THR A 12 5.17 -5.72 0.71
N ILE A 13 5.61 -6.78 1.40
CA ILE A 13 4.84 -7.39 2.50
C ILE A 13 4.56 -6.38 3.61
N MET A 14 5.58 -5.65 4.05
CA MET A 14 5.42 -4.63 5.09
C MET A 14 4.45 -3.52 4.65
N MET A 15 4.58 -3.05 3.40
CA MET A 15 3.70 -2.03 2.85
C MET A 15 2.25 -2.50 2.79
N VAL A 16 2.03 -3.72 2.28
CA VAL A 16 0.70 -4.33 2.19
C VAL A 16 0.08 -4.51 3.56
N LEU A 17 0.81 -5.04 4.54
CA LEU A 17 0.30 -5.24 5.89
C LEU A 17 -0.13 -3.92 6.55
N VAL A 18 0.69 -2.88 6.47
CA VAL A 18 0.37 -1.56 7.06
C VAL A 18 -0.82 -0.92 6.35
N MET A 19 -0.88 -1.01 5.01
CA MET A 19 -1.98 -0.45 4.22
C MET A 19 -3.28 -1.20 4.45
N VAL A 20 -3.25 -2.53 4.30
CA VAL A 20 -4.46 -3.38 4.41
C VAL A 20 -5.03 -3.28 5.82
N TYR A 21 -4.21 -3.35 6.86
CA TYR A 21 -4.70 -3.22 8.24
C TYR A 21 -5.43 -1.89 8.47
N ALA A 22 -4.82 -0.78 8.08
CA ALA A 22 -5.44 0.53 8.24
C ALA A 22 -6.75 0.66 7.44
N MET A 23 -6.79 0.13 6.23
CA MET A 23 -7.98 0.18 5.38
C MET A 23 -9.10 -0.73 5.89
N VAL A 24 -8.78 -1.91 6.43
CA VAL A 24 -9.77 -2.80 7.05
C VAL A 24 -10.35 -2.15 8.32
N VAL A 25 -9.51 -1.60 9.20
CA VAL A 25 -9.97 -0.82 10.37
C VAL A 25 -10.90 0.31 9.95
N TYR A 26 -10.53 1.06 8.91
CA TYR A 26 -11.34 2.15 8.40
C TYR A 26 -12.70 1.68 7.86
N ASN A 27 -12.72 0.62 7.04
CA ASN A 27 -13.96 0.07 6.48
C ASN A 27 -14.90 -0.46 7.57
N ILE A 28 -14.39 -1.26 8.53
CA ILE A 28 -15.20 -1.76 9.64
C ILE A 28 -15.73 -0.59 10.49
N SER A 29 -14.93 0.46 10.71
CA SER A 29 -15.38 1.66 11.43
C SER A 29 -16.53 2.39 10.73
N LEU A 30 -16.48 2.46 9.39
CA LEU A 30 -17.56 3.04 8.58
C LEU A 30 -18.84 2.20 8.66
N ASP A 31 -18.72 0.88 8.56
CA ASP A 31 -19.86 -0.04 8.60
C ASP A 31 -20.52 -0.05 10.01
N MET A 32 -19.72 0.08 11.08
CA MET A 32 -20.22 0.18 12.47
C MET A 32 -20.64 1.60 12.88
N GLY A 33 -20.30 2.61 12.09
CA GLY A 33 -20.57 4.02 12.40
C GLY A 33 -19.77 4.59 13.58
N LYS A 34 -18.82 3.83 14.13
CA LYS A 34 -17.98 4.25 15.27
C LYS A 34 -16.66 3.46 15.33
N LEU A 35 -15.62 4.09 15.84
CA LEU A 35 -14.35 3.45 16.12
C LEU A 35 -14.33 2.91 17.56
N THR A 36 -14.24 1.60 17.73
CA THR A 36 -14.17 0.92 19.04
C THR A 36 -12.98 -0.05 19.07
N ASN A 37 -12.59 -0.47 20.29
CA ASN A 37 -11.50 -1.46 20.43
C ASN A 37 -11.82 -2.79 19.73
N GLN A 38 -13.10 -3.13 19.57
CA GLN A 38 -13.54 -4.32 18.85
C GLN A 38 -13.19 -4.25 17.34
N VAL A 39 -13.22 -3.04 16.75
CA VAL A 39 -12.85 -2.85 15.33
C VAL A 39 -11.43 -3.32 15.05
N PHE A 40 -10.49 -3.03 15.95
CA PHE A 40 -9.10 -3.47 15.80
C PHE A 40 -8.94 -4.99 15.88
N LEU A 41 -9.71 -5.66 16.74
CA LEU A 41 -9.71 -7.12 16.82
C LEU A 41 -10.34 -7.76 15.58
N MET A 42 -11.46 -7.21 15.09
CA MET A 42 -12.11 -7.67 13.86
C MET A 42 -11.18 -7.49 12.65
N ALA A 43 -10.51 -6.33 12.58
CA ALA A 43 -9.53 -6.07 11.53
C ALA A 43 -8.37 -7.08 11.54
N PHE A 44 -7.94 -7.53 12.70
CA PHE A 44 -6.93 -8.58 12.82
C PHE A 44 -7.42 -9.93 12.28
N ALA A 45 -8.69 -10.25 12.44
CA ALA A 45 -9.28 -11.49 11.89
C ALA A 45 -9.41 -11.45 10.36
N GLU A 46 -9.69 -10.29 9.78
CA GLU A 46 -9.78 -10.11 8.32
C GLU A 46 -8.42 -9.93 7.62
N LEU A 47 -7.42 -9.46 8.37
CA LEU A 47 -6.08 -9.15 7.86
C LEU A 47 -5.42 -10.30 7.09
N PRO A 48 -5.45 -11.58 7.53
CA PRO A 48 -4.80 -12.66 6.81
C PRO A 48 -5.36 -12.85 5.40
N ILE A 49 -6.67 -12.84 5.25
CA ILE A 49 -7.34 -13.02 3.95
C ILE A 49 -7.08 -11.82 3.05
N MET A 50 -7.36 -10.62 3.54
CA MET A 50 -7.17 -9.39 2.78
C MET A 50 -5.69 -9.09 2.51
N GLY A 51 -4.80 -9.46 3.44
CA GLY A 51 -3.36 -9.32 3.28
C GLY A 51 -2.79 -10.22 2.18
N ILE A 52 -3.20 -11.49 2.13
CA ILE A 52 -2.79 -12.42 1.06
C ILE A 52 -3.28 -11.93 -0.30
N VAL A 53 -4.55 -11.58 -0.41
CA VAL A 53 -5.12 -11.05 -1.64
C VAL A 53 -4.42 -9.74 -2.04
N GLY A 54 -4.23 -8.82 -1.09
CA GLY A 54 -3.54 -7.55 -1.32
C GLY A 54 -2.09 -7.75 -1.78
N PHE A 55 -1.37 -8.69 -1.17
CA PHE A 55 0.00 -9.01 -1.58
C PHE A 55 0.07 -9.56 -3.01
N ILE A 56 -0.82 -10.48 -3.37
CA ILE A 56 -0.90 -11.04 -4.73
C ILE A 56 -1.21 -9.93 -5.74
N LEU A 57 -2.21 -9.10 -5.48
CA LEU A 57 -2.59 -7.99 -6.35
C LEU A 57 -1.46 -6.96 -6.49
N GLU A 58 -0.80 -6.61 -5.40
CA GLU A 58 0.33 -5.67 -5.42
C GLU A 58 1.49 -6.24 -6.22
N MET A 59 1.87 -7.50 -5.98
CA MET A 59 3.04 -8.11 -6.61
C MET A 59 2.87 -8.34 -8.11
N PHE A 60 1.69 -8.77 -8.55
CA PHE A 60 1.45 -9.16 -9.94
C PHE A 60 0.86 -8.05 -10.80
N ILE A 61 0.06 -7.17 -10.23
CA ILE A 61 -0.71 -6.18 -11.00
C ILE A 61 -0.32 -4.75 -10.63
N ALA A 62 -0.58 -4.34 -9.38
CA ALA A 62 -0.45 -2.95 -9.00
C ALA A 62 1.01 -2.48 -8.98
N GLY A 63 1.94 -3.25 -8.42
CA GLY A 63 3.36 -2.90 -8.33
C GLY A 63 4.03 -2.67 -9.69
N PRO A 64 4.02 -3.63 -10.62
CA PRO A 64 4.63 -3.42 -11.93
C PRO A 64 3.90 -2.36 -12.75
N LEU A 65 2.56 -2.27 -12.65
CA LEU A 65 1.77 -1.31 -13.41
C LEU A 65 1.92 0.11 -12.88
N SER A 66 1.94 0.31 -11.57
CA SER A 66 2.17 1.63 -10.93
C SER A 66 3.55 2.17 -11.26
N LYS A 67 4.59 1.34 -11.20
CA LYS A 67 5.96 1.72 -11.61
C LYS A 67 5.99 2.13 -13.08
N LYS A 68 5.38 1.36 -13.97
CA LYS A 68 5.32 1.66 -15.41
C LYS A 68 4.58 2.98 -15.70
N LEU A 69 3.46 3.23 -15.01
CA LEU A 69 2.70 4.47 -15.16
C LEU A 69 3.45 5.67 -14.56
N ALA A 70 4.03 5.52 -13.39
CA ALA A 70 4.81 6.57 -12.75
C ALA A 70 6.00 7.00 -13.61
N PHE A 71 6.78 6.04 -14.13
CA PHE A 71 7.95 6.34 -14.99
C PHE A 71 7.59 6.92 -16.36
N ARG A 72 6.31 6.96 -16.70
CA ARG A 72 5.83 7.66 -17.89
C ARG A 72 5.68 9.17 -17.66
N ILE A 73 5.50 9.58 -16.41
CA ILE A 73 5.27 10.97 -16.01
C ILE A 73 6.51 11.56 -15.34
N VAL A 74 7.24 10.76 -14.58
CA VAL A 74 8.40 11.16 -13.79
C VAL A 74 9.63 10.44 -14.30
N ASN A 75 10.72 11.19 -14.57
CA ASN A 75 11.99 10.60 -15.00
C ASN A 75 12.89 10.29 -13.79
N PRO A 76 13.14 9.01 -13.46
CA PRO A 76 13.94 8.66 -12.28
C PRO A 76 15.38 9.17 -12.30
N ALA A 77 15.92 9.56 -13.48
CA ALA A 77 17.28 10.04 -13.63
C ALA A 77 17.41 11.57 -13.43
N GLU A 78 16.33 12.31 -13.65
CA GLU A 78 16.34 13.78 -13.63
C GLU A 78 15.55 14.37 -12.48
N ASP A 79 14.48 13.67 -12.05
CA ASP A 79 13.58 14.16 -11.01
C ASP A 79 14.08 13.80 -9.61
N LYS A 80 13.77 14.67 -8.64
CA LYS A 80 14.07 14.37 -7.24
C LYS A 80 13.38 13.08 -6.80
N LEU A 81 14.11 12.23 -6.09
CA LEU A 81 13.65 10.93 -5.59
C LEU A 81 12.28 10.98 -4.91
N ILE A 82 11.95 12.11 -4.23
CA ILE A 82 10.67 12.28 -3.55
C ILE A 82 9.48 12.30 -4.52
N PHE A 83 9.63 12.97 -5.68
CA PHE A 83 8.58 13.01 -6.70
C PHE A 83 8.36 11.65 -7.34
N VAL A 84 9.43 10.91 -7.61
CA VAL A 84 9.35 9.53 -8.11
C VAL A 84 8.59 8.63 -7.13
N ILE A 85 8.92 8.74 -5.84
CA ILE A 85 8.27 7.98 -4.78
C ILE A 85 6.78 8.34 -4.66
N LEU A 86 6.45 9.64 -4.67
CA LEU A 86 5.06 10.11 -4.59
C LEU A 86 4.25 9.65 -5.80
N ALA A 87 4.81 9.73 -7.00
CA ALA A 87 4.15 9.26 -8.21
C ALA A 87 3.86 7.76 -8.16
N ILE A 88 4.84 6.93 -7.81
CA ILE A 88 4.63 5.49 -7.65
C ILE A 88 3.56 5.22 -6.59
N SER A 89 3.62 5.88 -5.43
CA SER A 89 2.64 5.70 -4.35
C SER A 89 1.23 6.10 -4.79
N ALA A 90 1.07 7.21 -5.49
CA ALA A 90 -0.23 7.66 -6.00
C ALA A 90 -0.83 6.66 -7.00
N PHE A 91 -0.04 6.19 -7.98
CA PHE A 91 -0.50 5.19 -8.94
C PHE A 91 -0.79 3.85 -8.29
N THR A 92 -0.01 3.43 -7.30
CA THR A 92 -0.30 2.21 -6.52
C THR A 92 -1.67 2.32 -5.86
N VAL A 93 -1.98 3.43 -5.18
CA VAL A 93 -3.30 3.63 -4.57
C VAL A 93 -4.41 3.69 -5.62
N CYS A 94 -4.20 4.38 -6.75
CA CYS A 94 -5.17 4.44 -7.84
C CYS A 94 -5.56 3.07 -8.39
N LEU A 95 -4.63 2.12 -8.40
CA LEU A 95 -4.85 0.75 -8.88
C LEU A 95 -5.38 -0.17 -7.76
N MET A 96 -4.73 -0.13 -6.59
CA MET A 96 -5.06 -1.02 -5.48
C MET A 96 -6.42 -0.69 -4.85
N CYS A 97 -6.76 0.59 -4.70
CA CYS A 97 -7.98 0.99 -4.00
C CYS A 97 -9.24 0.41 -4.66
N PRO A 98 -9.48 0.56 -5.98
CA PRO A 98 -10.67 -0.03 -6.61
C PRO A 98 -10.64 -1.57 -6.59
N MET A 99 -9.46 -2.19 -6.76
CA MET A 99 -9.33 -3.65 -6.77
C MET A 99 -9.63 -4.23 -5.38
N MET A 100 -9.02 -3.68 -4.33
CA MET A 100 -9.25 -4.14 -2.96
C MET A 100 -10.66 -3.81 -2.46
N SER A 101 -11.25 -2.68 -2.88
CA SER A 101 -12.64 -2.33 -2.59
C SER A 101 -13.61 -3.32 -3.24
N LEU A 102 -13.31 -3.80 -4.45
CA LEU A 102 -14.11 -4.83 -5.11
C LEU A 102 -14.04 -6.15 -4.35
N VAL A 103 -12.84 -6.59 -3.98
CA VAL A 103 -12.62 -7.81 -3.19
C VAL A 103 -13.35 -7.71 -1.84
N ALA A 104 -13.21 -6.59 -1.13
CA ALA A 104 -13.89 -6.38 0.15
C ALA A 104 -15.43 -6.41 0.00
N THR A 105 -15.96 -5.79 -1.04
CA THR A 105 -17.40 -5.80 -1.31
C THR A 105 -17.92 -7.22 -1.57
N ILE A 106 -17.19 -8.02 -2.34
CA ILE A 106 -17.57 -9.41 -2.63
C ILE A 106 -17.49 -10.28 -1.38
N LEU A 107 -16.42 -10.17 -0.60
CA LEU A 107 -16.17 -11.05 0.55
C LEU A 107 -17.01 -10.69 1.77
N PHE A 108 -17.22 -9.40 2.05
CA PHE A 108 -17.80 -8.94 3.33
C PHE A 108 -19.17 -8.29 3.20
N LYS A 109 -19.57 -7.83 1.99
CA LYS A 109 -20.86 -7.15 1.77
C LYS A 109 -21.92 -8.01 1.05
N GLY A 110 -21.81 -9.33 1.12
CA GLY A 110 -22.87 -10.24 0.65
C GLY A 110 -22.71 -10.81 -0.77
N GLY A 111 -21.50 -10.74 -1.34
CA GLY A 111 -21.19 -11.40 -2.62
C GLY A 111 -21.77 -10.68 -3.85
N LEU A 112 -22.11 -11.43 -4.88
CA LEU A 112 -22.65 -10.93 -6.13
C LEU A 112 -24.17 -10.64 -5.98
N HIS A 113 -24.50 -9.38 -5.66
CA HIS A 113 -25.90 -8.92 -5.58
C HIS A 113 -26.14 -7.77 -6.57
N PRO A 114 -27.42 -7.42 -6.88
CA PRO A 114 -27.74 -6.40 -7.89
C PRO A 114 -27.13 -5.03 -7.66
N GLU A 115 -26.83 -4.69 -6.39
CA GLU A 115 -26.25 -3.40 -6.00
C GLU A 115 -24.73 -3.45 -5.84
N LEU A 116 -24.05 -4.52 -6.32
CA LEU A 116 -22.59 -4.68 -6.21
C LEU A 116 -21.84 -3.48 -6.78
N LEU A 117 -22.27 -2.99 -7.95
CA LEU A 117 -21.60 -1.89 -8.64
C LEU A 117 -21.70 -0.58 -7.85
N SER A 118 -22.87 -0.27 -7.29
CA SER A 118 -23.06 0.95 -6.48
C SER A 118 -22.29 0.87 -5.17
N SER A 119 -22.33 -0.27 -4.50
CA SER A 119 -21.58 -0.52 -3.26
C SER A 119 -20.08 -0.44 -3.47
N TRP A 120 -19.59 -1.01 -4.57
CA TRP A 120 -18.18 -0.94 -4.95
C TRP A 120 -17.72 0.49 -5.24
N LEU A 121 -18.48 1.24 -6.05
CA LEU A 121 -18.16 2.63 -6.38
C LEU A 121 -18.17 3.51 -5.12
N GLN A 122 -19.15 3.36 -4.26
CA GLN A 122 -19.26 4.09 -3.01
C GLN A 122 -18.08 3.77 -2.08
N THR A 123 -17.76 2.47 -1.90
CA THR A 123 -16.64 2.03 -1.08
C THR A 123 -15.32 2.56 -1.65
N THR A 124 -15.13 2.50 -2.95
CA THR A 124 -13.93 3.03 -3.61
C THR A 124 -13.80 4.55 -3.42
N ALA A 125 -14.89 5.31 -3.59
CA ALA A 125 -14.88 6.76 -3.43
C ALA A 125 -14.55 7.19 -2.00
N LEU A 126 -15.04 6.46 -0.99
CA LEU A 126 -14.74 6.72 0.42
C LEU A 126 -13.31 6.30 0.80
N ASN A 127 -12.85 5.17 0.28
CA ASN A 127 -11.55 4.61 0.59
C ASN A 127 -10.40 5.37 -0.08
N PHE A 128 -10.61 5.91 -1.27
CA PHE A 128 -9.56 6.52 -2.08
C PHE A 128 -8.82 7.67 -1.39
N PRO A 129 -9.50 8.72 -0.86
CA PRO A 129 -8.81 9.83 -0.19
C PRO A 129 -8.09 9.36 1.08
N MET A 130 -8.71 8.45 1.85
CA MET A 130 -8.09 7.91 3.06
C MET A 130 -6.85 7.08 2.74
N ALA A 131 -6.95 6.18 1.74
CA ALA A 131 -5.83 5.36 1.30
C ALA A 131 -4.66 6.22 0.79
N LEU A 132 -4.95 7.26 0.03
CA LEU A 132 -3.93 8.16 -0.52
C LEU A 132 -3.21 8.95 0.60
N CYS A 133 -3.96 9.54 1.51
CA CYS A 133 -3.40 10.24 2.66
C CYS A 133 -2.58 9.29 3.54
N TRP A 134 -3.11 8.11 3.86
CA TRP A 134 -2.43 7.12 4.67
C TRP A 134 -1.14 6.63 4.02
N GLN A 135 -1.17 6.36 2.71
CA GLN A 135 0.00 5.93 1.94
C GLN A 135 1.11 6.97 1.95
N ILE A 136 0.77 8.24 1.73
CA ILE A 136 1.78 9.31 1.59
C ILE A 136 2.35 9.70 2.96
N PHE A 137 1.50 9.89 3.96
CA PHE A 137 1.91 10.48 5.24
C PHE A 137 2.29 9.46 6.29
N CYS A 138 1.69 8.27 6.28
CA CYS A 138 1.90 7.25 7.31
C CYS A 138 2.64 6.02 6.78
N ALA A 139 2.03 5.25 5.90
CA ALA A 139 2.56 3.96 5.46
C ALA A 139 3.91 4.10 4.74
N GLY A 140 4.02 5.05 3.82
CA GLY A 140 5.24 5.30 3.07
C GLY A 140 6.45 5.61 3.96
N PRO A 141 6.40 6.66 4.78
CA PRO A 141 7.49 7.00 5.71
C PRO A 141 7.77 5.91 6.73
N LEU A 142 6.69 5.33 7.34
CA LEU A 142 6.81 4.30 8.37
C LEU A 142 7.53 3.05 7.86
N VAL A 143 7.07 2.50 6.74
CA VAL A 143 7.67 1.28 6.16
C VAL A 143 9.10 1.52 5.72
N ARG A 144 9.43 2.70 5.18
CA ARG A 144 10.81 3.04 4.83
C ARG A 144 11.70 3.16 6.07
N CYS A 145 11.18 3.75 7.15
CA CYS A 145 11.90 3.84 8.42
C CYS A 145 12.21 2.46 8.97
N ILE A 146 11.19 1.58 9.06
CA ILE A 146 11.35 0.20 9.54
C ILE A 146 12.31 -0.58 8.63
N PHE A 147 12.17 -0.44 7.32
CA PHE A 147 13.04 -1.11 6.35
C PHE A 147 14.50 -0.70 6.48
N ARG A 148 14.79 0.58 6.75
CA ARG A 148 16.14 1.08 7.01
C ARG A 148 16.75 0.51 8.30
N VAL A 149 15.92 0.28 9.31
CA VAL A 149 16.34 -0.36 10.58
C VAL A 149 16.62 -1.84 10.38
N LEU A 150 15.78 -2.55 9.61
CA LEU A 150 15.94 -3.98 9.34
C LEU A 150 17.11 -4.28 8.39
N PHE A 151 17.35 -3.39 7.43
CA PHE A 151 18.43 -3.50 6.46
C PHE A 151 19.32 -2.25 6.51
N PRO A 152 20.13 -2.08 7.60
CA PRO A 152 21.08 -0.98 7.67
C PRO A 152 22.05 -1.09 6.50
N GLU A 153 22.01 -0.11 5.61
CA GLU A 153 22.89 -0.09 4.44
C GLU A 153 24.34 0.03 4.91
N LYS A 154 25.18 -0.94 4.50
CA LYS A 154 26.65 -0.82 4.54
C LYS A 154 27.16 0.24 3.53
N GLU A 155 26.36 1.26 3.26
CA GLU A 155 26.70 2.33 2.31
C GLU A 155 27.73 3.31 2.87
N THR A 156 27.74 3.50 4.18
CA THR A 156 28.65 4.46 4.83
C THR A 156 30.12 4.07 4.71
N ALA A 157 30.42 2.80 4.48
CA ALA A 157 31.82 2.34 4.33
C ALA A 157 32.34 2.46 2.88
N ARG A 158 31.45 2.39 1.88
CA ARG A 158 31.84 2.53 0.46
C ARG A 158 31.86 3.98 -0.01
N GLU A 159 30.96 4.84 0.45
CA GLU A 159 31.01 6.27 0.16
C GLU A 159 32.20 6.95 0.84
N LYS A 160 32.49 6.60 2.10
CA LYS A 160 33.70 7.08 2.79
C LYS A 160 34.99 6.54 2.18
N ALA A 161 34.97 5.37 1.55
CA ALA A 161 36.13 4.85 0.83
C ALA A 161 36.31 5.46 -0.57
N ALA A 162 35.21 5.92 -1.19
CA ALA A 162 35.27 6.64 -2.48
C ALA A 162 35.60 8.13 -2.33
N GLU A 163 35.29 8.72 -1.17
CA GLU A 163 35.61 10.12 -0.83
C GLU A 163 37.05 10.27 -0.27
N ALA A 164 37.67 9.16 0.10
CA ALA A 164 39.04 9.09 0.64
C ALA A 164 40.10 8.61 -0.40
N ALA A 165 39.68 8.35 -1.65
CA ALA A 165 40.54 7.99 -2.77
C ALA A 165 40.59 9.07 -3.84
#